data_5c351b18a826e18c2947f73922983ba0
#
_entry.id   5c351b18a826e18c2947f73922983ba0
#
_cell.length_a   1.000
_cell.length_b   1.000
_cell.length_c   1.000
_cell.angle_alpha   90.00
_cell.angle_beta   90.00
_cell.angle_gamma   90.00
#
_symmetry.space_group_name_H-M   'P 1'
#
loop_
_entity.id
_entity.type
_entity.pdbx_description
1 polymer ?
#
loop_
_entity_poly.entity_id
_entity_poly.type
_entity_poly.pdbx_seq_one_letter_code
_entity_poly.pdbx_strand_id
1 'polypeptide(L)'
;LWEKYSDEARVLVSWLDFSPAELEASHAACAAESELVDVKSITWFLPDFDNAFYGGIHTILRFANYFSLAHGVKHQFVIVGNLPADEARQKIGAAFPALAGARFVRVSSHHDFDQLEATDAGICTLWSTAYFLLRFNKVRRKCYFLQDYESLFYPAGSTSAQVEATYRFGFLGICNTPTLANIYTQQYGGHAYGFMPAVDGAVFHARDRRPHEHTPPGKVFFYGRPGNPRNGFELGGAALAHLKERLKDRVEIVCAGAKWNPAEYGLGGTLKNLGLLKYEETGALYRSCDVGLVMMFTRHPSYLPFELMSCGAAVVSNFNASTTWFLKDNENCLLSEASASCLADAMERLLTDTALRQRVAQGGVQHMLLHNREWNAEAELVWQKIVRPQNPA
;
A
#
# COMPACT_ATOMS: atom_id res chain seq x y z
N LEU A 1 15.83 16.06 17.86
CA LEU A 1 15.30 15.42 16.65
C LEU A 1 16.41 14.71 15.86
N TRP A 2 17.53 15.40 15.60
CA TRP A 2 18.67 14.85 14.87
C TRP A 2 19.34 13.70 15.62
N GLU A 3 19.53 13.80 16.93
CA GLU A 3 20.12 12.77 17.77
C GLU A 3 19.26 11.49 17.74
N LYS A 4 17.94 11.61 17.84
CA LYS A 4 17.02 10.47 17.79
C LYS A 4 17.06 9.76 16.44
N TYR A 5 17.07 10.49 15.32
CA TYR A 5 17.20 9.90 13.99
C TYR A 5 18.55 9.19 13.81
N SER A 6 19.63 9.79 14.32
CA SER A 6 20.97 9.20 14.25
C SER A 6 21.06 7.88 14.99
N ASP A 7 20.45 7.78 16.19
CA ASP A 7 20.46 6.56 16.98
C ASP A 7 19.64 5.42 16.35
N GLU A 8 18.45 5.72 15.84
CA GLU A 8 17.64 4.75 15.10
C GLU A 8 18.36 4.26 13.84
N ALA A 9 18.95 5.16 13.07
CA ALA A 9 19.73 4.80 11.88
C ALA A 9 20.97 3.94 12.25
N ARG A 10 21.67 4.26 13.35
CA ARG A 10 22.81 3.48 13.82
C ARG A 10 22.43 2.05 14.19
N VAL A 11 21.29 1.87 14.87
CA VAL A 11 20.78 0.54 15.22
C VAL A 11 20.43 -0.25 13.96
N LEU A 12 19.72 0.37 13.00
CA LEU A 12 19.34 -0.28 11.74
C LEU A 12 20.58 -0.67 10.92
N VAL A 13 21.56 0.24 10.77
CA VAL A 13 22.81 -0.02 10.05
C VAL A 13 23.60 -1.19 10.66
N SER A 14 23.64 -1.33 11.97
CA SER A 14 24.35 -2.43 12.63
C SER A 14 23.59 -3.75 12.58
N TRP A 15 22.27 -3.71 12.49
CA TRP A 15 21.41 -4.90 12.49
C TRP A 15 21.13 -5.44 11.07
N LEU A 16 20.94 -4.51 10.12
CA LEU A 16 20.64 -4.82 8.72
C LEU A 16 21.88 -4.53 7.86
N ASP A 17 22.74 -5.52 7.73
CA ASP A 17 23.96 -5.45 6.93
C ASP A 17 24.07 -6.69 6.04
N PHE A 18 24.93 -6.66 5.04
CA PHE A 18 25.26 -7.79 4.18
C PHE A 18 26.71 -7.70 3.67
N SER A 19 27.32 -8.85 3.43
CA SER A 19 28.65 -8.94 2.84
C SER A 19 28.60 -9.04 1.30
N PRO A 20 29.68 -8.68 0.61
CA PRO A 20 29.79 -8.92 -0.83
C PRO A 20 29.54 -10.39 -1.22
N ALA A 21 30.03 -11.33 -0.41
CA ALA A 21 29.86 -12.76 -0.66
C ALA A 21 28.38 -13.21 -0.57
N GLU A 22 27.61 -12.66 0.38
CA GLU A 22 26.16 -12.92 0.48
C GLU A 22 25.40 -12.37 -0.76
N LEU A 23 25.79 -11.21 -1.23
CA LEU A 23 25.21 -10.61 -2.43
C LEU A 23 25.53 -11.42 -3.69
N GLU A 24 26.78 -11.80 -3.88
CA GLU A 24 27.24 -12.65 -5.00
C GLU A 24 26.54 -14.01 -4.98
N ALA A 25 26.43 -14.63 -3.82
CA ALA A 25 25.70 -15.89 -3.65
C ALA A 25 24.21 -15.76 -4.00
N SER A 26 23.59 -14.66 -3.62
CA SER A 26 22.18 -14.37 -3.97
C SER A 26 22.01 -14.20 -5.48
N HIS A 27 22.87 -13.43 -6.13
CA HIS A 27 22.83 -13.24 -7.59
C HIS A 27 23.06 -14.56 -8.33
N ALA A 28 24.03 -15.37 -7.90
CA ALA A 28 24.29 -16.69 -8.49
C ALA A 28 23.08 -17.63 -8.33
N ALA A 29 22.44 -17.66 -7.15
CA ALA A 29 21.26 -18.47 -6.91
C ALA A 29 20.08 -18.02 -7.79
N CYS A 30 19.83 -16.72 -7.91
CA CYS A 30 18.76 -16.18 -8.76
C CYS A 30 19.03 -16.41 -10.26
N ALA A 31 20.28 -16.37 -10.71
CA ALA A 31 20.65 -16.67 -12.09
C ALA A 31 20.51 -18.17 -12.45
N ALA A 32 20.74 -19.06 -11.48
CA ALA A 32 20.59 -20.51 -11.66
C ALA A 32 19.12 -20.97 -11.72
N GLU A 33 18.19 -20.11 -11.34
CA GLU A 33 16.75 -20.40 -11.30
C GLU A 33 16.04 -20.40 -12.68
N SER A 34 16.77 -20.54 -13.79
CA SER A 34 16.16 -20.69 -15.12
C SER A 34 15.30 -21.97 -15.26
N GLU A 35 15.37 -22.91 -14.30
CA GLU A 35 14.55 -24.11 -14.29
C GLU A 35 13.19 -23.85 -13.62
N LEU A 36 12.15 -24.42 -14.21
CA LEU A 36 10.78 -24.39 -13.71
C LEU A 36 10.70 -24.96 -12.29
N VAL A 37 10.47 -24.13 -11.30
CA VAL A 37 10.24 -24.55 -9.91
C VAL A 37 8.75 -24.85 -9.75
N ASP A 38 8.41 -26.09 -9.42
CA ASP A 38 7.06 -26.46 -9.01
C ASP A 38 6.82 -25.99 -7.57
N VAL A 39 6.24 -24.80 -7.41
CA VAL A 39 6.04 -24.16 -6.11
C VAL A 39 4.81 -24.76 -5.42
N LYS A 40 5.03 -25.49 -4.33
CA LYS A 40 3.99 -26.10 -3.47
C LYS A 40 4.02 -25.51 -2.05
N SER A 41 5.10 -24.81 -1.72
CA SER A 41 5.29 -24.23 -0.40
C SER A 41 6.00 -22.89 -0.47
N ILE A 42 5.54 -21.93 0.35
CA ILE A 42 6.07 -20.55 0.38
C ILE A 42 6.33 -20.09 1.81
N THR A 43 7.52 -19.54 2.03
CA THR A 43 7.86 -18.81 3.25
C THR A 43 7.67 -17.31 3.03
N TRP A 44 6.85 -16.67 3.86
CA TRP A 44 6.61 -15.23 3.84
C TRP A 44 7.32 -14.56 5.00
N PHE A 45 8.22 -13.63 4.73
CA PHE A 45 8.87 -12.81 5.76
C PHE A 45 8.07 -11.52 5.93
N LEU A 46 7.34 -11.42 7.05
CA LEU A 46 6.48 -10.29 7.41
C LEU A 46 7.14 -9.46 8.51
N PRO A 47 7.04 -8.12 8.48
CA PRO A 47 7.37 -7.31 9.65
C PRO A 47 6.30 -7.46 10.74
N ASP A 48 6.52 -6.84 11.90
CA ASP A 48 5.46 -6.63 12.89
C ASP A 48 4.27 -5.89 12.28
N PHE A 49 3.07 -6.24 12.69
CA PHE A 49 1.83 -5.59 12.25
C PHE A 49 0.76 -5.60 13.34
N ASP A 50 -0.03 -4.53 13.37
CA ASP A 50 -1.12 -4.39 14.33
C ASP A 50 -2.41 -5.07 13.87
N ASN A 51 -2.66 -5.06 12.54
CA ASN A 51 -3.91 -5.50 11.97
C ASN A 51 -3.72 -6.19 10.62
N ALA A 52 -4.51 -7.25 10.36
CA ALA A 52 -4.49 -8.03 9.13
C ALA A 52 -5.67 -7.69 8.16
N PHE A 53 -6.57 -6.80 8.55
CA PHE A 53 -7.79 -6.49 7.78
C PHE A 53 -7.64 -5.34 6.78
N TYR A 54 -6.53 -4.59 6.79
CA TYR A 54 -6.29 -3.47 5.89
C TYR A 54 -4.81 -3.20 5.66
N GLY A 55 -4.52 -2.32 4.70
CA GLY A 55 -3.15 -1.89 4.37
C GLY A 55 -2.33 -2.96 3.67
N GLY A 56 -1.02 -2.79 3.74
CA GLY A 56 -0.06 -3.64 3.02
C GLY A 56 -0.11 -5.10 3.45
N ILE A 57 -0.28 -5.39 4.73
CA ILE A 57 -0.38 -6.77 5.24
C ILE A 57 -1.61 -7.46 4.64
N HIS A 58 -2.76 -6.78 4.60
CA HIS A 58 -3.96 -7.35 4.00
C HIS A 58 -3.77 -7.71 2.52
N THR A 59 -3.09 -6.84 1.76
CA THR A 59 -2.76 -7.11 0.36
C THR A 59 -1.89 -8.36 0.21
N ILE A 60 -0.82 -8.49 1.00
CA ILE A 60 0.05 -9.68 1.01
C ILE A 60 -0.76 -10.95 1.30
N LEU A 61 -1.59 -10.89 2.33
CA LEU A 61 -2.40 -12.04 2.77
C LEU A 61 -3.47 -12.43 1.74
N ARG A 62 -4.01 -11.50 0.96
CA ARG A 62 -4.91 -11.82 -0.19
C ARG A 62 -4.21 -12.71 -1.20
N PHE A 63 -2.94 -12.43 -1.54
CA PHE A 63 -2.15 -13.26 -2.45
C PHE A 63 -1.86 -14.63 -1.83
N ALA A 64 -1.42 -14.68 -0.59
CA ALA A 64 -1.19 -15.95 0.11
C ALA A 64 -2.47 -16.80 0.18
N ASN A 65 -3.60 -16.18 0.53
CA ASN A 65 -4.91 -16.85 0.57
C ASN A 65 -5.32 -17.40 -0.81
N TYR A 66 -5.14 -16.60 -1.85
CA TYR A 66 -5.42 -17.06 -3.23
C TYR A 66 -4.54 -18.25 -3.61
N PHE A 67 -3.22 -18.19 -3.35
CA PHE A 67 -2.29 -19.29 -3.65
C PHE A 67 -2.64 -20.57 -2.88
N SER A 68 -3.12 -20.43 -1.63
CA SER A 68 -3.62 -21.56 -0.85
C SER A 68 -4.86 -22.18 -1.49
N LEU A 69 -5.87 -21.37 -1.83
CA LEU A 69 -7.17 -21.85 -2.30
C LEU A 69 -7.13 -22.33 -3.76
N ALA A 70 -6.43 -21.63 -4.64
CA ALA A 70 -6.40 -21.91 -6.07
C ALA A 70 -5.34 -22.98 -6.45
N HIS A 71 -4.20 -22.97 -5.74
CA HIS A 71 -3.04 -23.81 -6.10
C HIS A 71 -2.62 -24.78 -5.00
N GLY A 72 -3.32 -24.83 -3.85
CA GLY A 72 -3.02 -25.75 -2.75
C GLY A 72 -1.68 -25.49 -2.07
N VAL A 73 -1.16 -24.27 -2.16
CA VAL A 73 0.15 -23.89 -1.60
C VAL A 73 0.11 -23.95 -0.09
N LYS A 74 1.13 -24.56 0.52
CA LYS A 74 1.38 -24.52 1.96
C LYS A 74 2.20 -23.28 2.32
N HIS A 75 1.82 -22.61 3.41
CA HIS A 75 2.49 -21.37 3.83
C HIS A 75 3.20 -21.53 5.16
N GLN A 76 4.39 -20.89 5.26
CA GLN A 76 5.11 -20.61 6.47
C GLN A 76 5.22 -19.09 6.61
N PHE A 77 4.63 -18.51 7.66
CA PHE A 77 4.75 -17.08 7.96
C PHE A 77 5.82 -16.86 9.02
N VAL A 78 6.83 -16.11 8.63
CA VAL A 78 7.97 -15.75 9.50
C VAL A 78 7.80 -14.30 9.91
N ILE A 79 7.57 -14.06 11.18
CA ILE A 79 7.43 -12.71 11.73
C ILE A 79 8.81 -12.21 12.16
N VAL A 80 9.28 -11.19 11.45
CA VAL A 80 10.55 -10.52 11.72
C VAL A 80 10.28 -9.34 12.65
N GLY A 81 10.46 -9.56 13.96
CA GLY A 81 10.18 -8.53 14.96
C GLY A 81 9.76 -9.08 16.30
N ASN A 82 8.85 -8.37 16.97
CA ASN A 82 8.42 -8.66 18.34
C ASN A 82 7.03 -9.31 18.44
N LEU A 83 6.21 -9.24 17.37
CA LEU A 83 4.87 -9.84 17.36
C LEU A 83 4.95 -11.35 17.58
N PRO A 84 4.32 -11.91 18.64
CA PRO A 84 4.33 -13.34 18.91
C PRO A 84 3.67 -14.15 17.78
N ALA A 85 4.22 -15.32 17.47
CA ALA A 85 3.73 -16.18 16.38
C ALA A 85 2.26 -16.57 16.56
N ASP A 86 1.83 -16.87 17.78
CA ASP A 86 0.42 -17.24 18.06
C ASP A 86 -0.53 -16.05 17.90
N GLU A 87 -0.09 -14.84 18.26
CA GLU A 87 -0.87 -13.63 18.02
C GLU A 87 -0.98 -13.32 16.52
N ALA A 88 0.12 -13.46 15.77
CA ALA A 88 0.11 -13.34 14.31
C ALA A 88 -0.85 -14.35 13.67
N ARG A 89 -0.83 -15.62 14.14
CA ARG A 89 -1.77 -16.67 13.71
C ARG A 89 -3.23 -16.26 13.94
N GLN A 90 -3.54 -15.74 15.12
CA GLN A 90 -4.90 -15.30 15.45
C GLN A 90 -5.36 -14.15 14.54
N LYS A 91 -4.51 -13.12 14.37
CA LYS A 91 -4.82 -11.96 13.51
C LYS A 91 -5.01 -12.37 12.05
N ILE A 92 -4.11 -13.20 11.52
CA ILE A 92 -4.19 -13.67 10.12
C ILE A 92 -5.37 -14.61 9.91
N GLY A 93 -5.58 -15.57 10.83
CA GLY A 93 -6.70 -16.51 10.75
C GLY A 93 -8.07 -15.84 10.87
N ALA A 94 -8.17 -14.75 11.63
CA ALA A 94 -9.40 -13.95 11.72
C ALA A 94 -9.73 -13.23 10.40
N ALA A 95 -8.70 -12.74 9.69
CA ALA A 95 -8.87 -12.07 8.40
C ALA A 95 -9.00 -13.05 7.22
N PHE A 96 -8.25 -14.16 7.27
CA PHE A 96 -8.19 -15.18 6.22
C PHE A 96 -8.20 -16.59 6.83
N PRO A 97 -9.38 -17.17 7.09
CA PRO A 97 -9.50 -18.47 7.77
C PRO A 97 -8.72 -19.62 7.11
N ALA A 98 -8.57 -19.62 5.77
CA ALA A 98 -7.81 -20.64 5.05
C ALA A 98 -6.30 -20.62 5.41
N LEU A 99 -5.78 -19.52 5.93
CA LEU A 99 -4.38 -19.38 6.34
C LEU A 99 -4.14 -19.74 7.82
N ALA A 100 -5.18 -19.98 8.63
CA ALA A 100 -5.06 -20.29 10.07
C ALA A 100 -4.24 -21.56 10.34
N GLY A 101 -4.29 -22.54 9.42
CA GLY A 101 -3.53 -23.79 9.50
C GLY A 101 -2.06 -23.69 9.06
N ALA A 102 -1.59 -22.53 8.61
CA ALA A 102 -0.21 -22.34 8.21
C ALA A 102 0.75 -22.43 9.40
N ARG A 103 2.03 -22.61 9.10
CA ARG A 103 3.09 -22.54 10.11
C ARG A 103 3.42 -21.08 10.41
N PHE A 104 3.55 -20.74 11.68
CA PHE A 104 3.94 -19.40 12.14
C PHE A 104 5.17 -19.49 13.01
N VAL A 105 6.19 -18.70 12.71
CA VAL A 105 7.44 -18.66 13.47
C VAL A 105 7.86 -17.20 13.65
N ARG A 106 8.25 -16.81 14.85
CA ARG A 106 8.86 -15.53 15.11
C ARG A 106 10.38 -15.67 15.00
N VAL A 107 11.02 -14.72 14.33
CA VAL A 107 12.49 -14.61 14.26
C VAL A 107 12.93 -13.21 14.66
N SER A 108 14.02 -13.14 15.41
CA SER A 108 14.68 -11.89 15.80
C SER A 108 16.04 -11.71 15.12
N SER A 109 16.62 -12.80 14.62
CA SER A 109 17.88 -12.78 13.87
C SER A 109 17.95 -13.97 12.91
N HIS A 110 18.97 -13.97 12.04
CA HIS A 110 19.23 -15.11 11.14
C HIS A 110 19.68 -16.39 11.90
N HIS A 111 20.09 -16.29 13.15
CA HIS A 111 20.39 -17.46 14.00
C HIS A 111 19.13 -18.29 14.33
N ASP A 112 17.95 -17.71 14.17
CA ASP A 112 16.68 -18.40 14.39
C ASP A 112 16.25 -19.27 13.20
N PHE A 113 16.99 -19.28 12.09
CA PHE A 113 16.61 -19.97 10.85
C PHE A 113 16.60 -21.49 10.94
N ASP A 114 17.24 -22.07 11.96
CA ASP A 114 17.17 -23.51 12.20
C ASP A 114 15.74 -24.00 12.49
N GLN A 115 14.90 -23.11 13.04
CA GLN A 115 13.49 -23.37 13.32
C GLN A 115 12.61 -23.38 12.03
N LEU A 116 13.12 -22.83 10.92
CA LEU A 116 12.37 -22.69 9.69
C LEU A 116 12.52 -23.94 8.83
N GLU A 117 11.39 -24.35 8.24
CA GLU A 117 11.37 -25.42 7.25
C GLU A 117 11.86 -24.91 5.90
N ALA A 118 12.41 -25.84 5.09
CA ALA A 118 12.70 -25.56 3.71
C ALA A 118 11.37 -25.46 2.91
N THR A 119 11.30 -24.48 2.00
CA THR A 119 10.14 -24.28 1.11
C THR A 119 10.61 -24.01 -0.32
N ASP A 120 9.71 -24.09 -1.28
CA ASP A 120 10.08 -23.90 -2.68
C ASP A 120 10.38 -22.44 -3.00
N ALA A 121 9.62 -21.51 -2.40
CA ALA A 121 9.84 -20.07 -2.57
C ALA A 121 9.87 -19.33 -1.22
N GLY A 122 10.62 -18.22 -1.20
CA GLY A 122 10.63 -17.25 -0.11
C GLY A 122 10.25 -15.87 -0.62
N ILE A 123 9.40 -15.16 0.12
CA ILE A 123 8.91 -13.83 -0.25
C ILE A 123 9.13 -12.87 0.93
N CYS A 124 9.97 -11.85 0.73
CA CYS A 124 10.06 -10.72 1.66
C CYS A 124 9.02 -9.65 1.28
N THR A 125 8.55 -8.90 2.28
CA THR A 125 7.39 -8.01 2.11
C THR A 125 7.62 -6.59 2.59
N LEU A 126 8.81 -6.33 3.13
CA LEU A 126 9.32 -5.03 3.53
C LEU A 126 10.84 -5.06 3.36
N TRP A 127 11.47 -3.92 3.12
CA TRP A 127 12.91 -3.82 2.93
C TRP A 127 13.73 -4.46 4.07
N SER A 128 13.31 -4.28 5.33
CA SER A 128 14.00 -4.90 6.47
C SER A 128 13.94 -6.43 6.42
N THR A 129 12.83 -7.01 5.94
CA THR A 129 12.68 -8.46 5.81
C THR A 129 13.46 -9.03 4.63
N ALA A 130 13.89 -8.20 3.67
CA ALA A 130 14.72 -8.62 2.56
C ALA A 130 16.12 -9.08 3.02
N TYR A 131 16.67 -8.48 4.07
CA TYR A 131 17.93 -8.91 4.68
C TYR A 131 17.85 -10.30 5.28
N PHE A 132 16.70 -10.69 5.80
CA PHE A 132 16.44 -12.04 6.30
C PHE A 132 16.34 -13.04 5.15
N LEU A 133 15.58 -12.70 4.10
CA LEU A 133 15.46 -13.55 2.93
C LEU A 133 16.82 -13.70 2.20
N LEU A 134 17.66 -12.66 2.18
CA LEU A 134 19.00 -12.74 1.59
C LEU A 134 19.79 -13.92 2.15
N ARG A 135 19.76 -14.11 3.48
CA ARG A 135 20.47 -15.16 4.22
C ARG A 135 19.72 -16.48 4.30
N PHE A 136 18.44 -16.51 3.98
CA PHE A 136 17.64 -17.73 4.07
C PHE A 136 17.81 -18.59 2.80
N ASN A 137 18.67 -19.60 2.90
CA ASN A 137 19.04 -20.47 1.78
C ASN A 137 18.28 -21.81 1.76
N LYS A 138 17.19 -21.94 2.55
CA LYS A 138 16.28 -23.10 2.54
C LYS A 138 15.12 -22.90 1.55
N VAL A 139 15.31 -22.07 0.53
CA VAL A 139 14.36 -21.82 -0.57
C VAL A 139 15.07 -21.86 -1.91
N ARG A 140 14.35 -22.26 -2.95
CA ARG A 140 14.87 -22.30 -4.32
C ARG A 140 14.62 -21.01 -5.07
N ARG A 141 13.53 -20.29 -4.77
CA ARG A 141 13.14 -19.02 -5.41
C ARG A 141 13.00 -17.93 -4.38
N LYS A 142 13.56 -16.76 -4.65
CA LYS A 142 13.46 -15.59 -3.78
C LYS A 142 12.70 -14.46 -4.49
N CYS A 143 11.65 -13.95 -3.85
CA CYS A 143 10.81 -12.87 -4.38
C CYS A 143 10.73 -11.70 -3.40
N TYR A 144 10.56 -10.50 -3.93
CA TYR A 144 10.30 -9.31 -3.15
C TYR A 144 8.90 -8.75 -3.49
N PHE A 145 8.01 -8.75 -2.51
CA PHE A 145 6.69 -8.17 -2.63
C PHE A 145 6.75 -6.67 -2.30
N LEU A 146 6.99 -5.87 -3.33
CA LEU A 146 7.19 -4.42 -3.26
C LEU A 146 5.83 -3.71 -3.34
N GLN A 147 5.44 -3.02 -2.26
CA GLN A 147 4.17 -2.28 -2.22
C GLN A 147 4.33 -0.78 -2.37
N ASP A 148 5.55 -0.27 -2.20
CA ASP A 148 5.88 1.14 -2.39
C ASP A 148 7.37 1.27 -2.77
N TYR A 149 7.79 2.46 -3.14
CA TYR A 149 9.20 2.81 -3.25
C TYR A 149 9.71 3.20 -1.85
N GLU A 150 10.07 2.18 -1.07
CA GLU A 150 10.23 2.25 0.38
C GLU A 150 11.39 3.17 0.83
N SER A 151 12.35 3.46 -0.05
CA SER A 151 13.42 4.43 0.25
C SER A 151 12.89 5.84 0.54
N LEU A 152 11.70 6.20 0.00
CA LEU A 152 11.02 7.46 0.29
C LEU A 152 10.34 7.51 1.66
N PHE A 153 10.38 6.43 2.44
CA PHE A 153 9.91 6.44 3.82
C PHE A 153 10.88 7.17 4.75
N TYR A 154 12.10 7.38 4.30
CA TYR A 154 13.21 7.94 5.06
C TYR A 154 13.81 9.17 4.34
N PRO A 155 14.30 10.16 5.09
CA PRO A 155 15.15 11.21 4.52
C PRO A 155 16.37 10.58 3.84
N ALA A 156 16.93 11.29 2.85
CA ALA A 156 18.19 10.87 2.22
C ALA A 156 19.28 10.66 3.27
N GLY A 157 19.85 9.47 3.34
CA GLY A 157 20.84 9.09 4.34
C GLY A 157 21.06 7.58 4.39
N SER A 158 21.68 7.09 5.47
CA SER A 158 22.08 5.67 5.61
C SER A 158 20.89 4.72 5.49
N THR A 159 19.77 5.02 6.14
CA THR A 159 18.59 4.14 6.11
C THR A 159 17.99 4.07 4.70
N SER A 160 17.81 5.20 4.00
CA SER A 160 17.27 5.16 2.64
C SER A 160 18.22 4.44 1.67
N ALA A 161 19.54 4.56 1.87
CA ALA A 161 20.54 3.82 1.09
C ALA A 161 20.47 2.30 1.35
N GLN A 162 20.27 1.88 2.61
CA GLN A 162 20.07 0.47 2.94
C GLN A 162 18.76 -0.10 2.35
N VAL A 163 17.69 0.69 2.32
CA VAL A 163 16.46 0.30 1.62
C VAL A 163 16.75 0.07 0.13
N GLU A 164 17.40 1.01 -0.54
CA GLU A 164 17.74 0.87 -1.96
C GLU A 164 18.68 -0.30 -2.25
N ALA A 165 19.57 -0.64 -1.33
CA ALA A 165 20.45 -1.80 -1.47
C ALA A 165 19.64 -3.10 -1.63
N THR A 166 18.50 -3.23 -0.96
CA THR A 166 17.64 -4.42 -1.06
C THR A 166 17.07 -4.67 -2.44
N TYR A 167 16.88 -3.62 -3.23
CA TYR A 167 16.40 -3.73 -4.62
C TYR A 167 17.47 -4.36 -5.56
N ARG A 168 18.73 -4.47 -5.10
CA ARG A 168 19.84 -5.09 -5.83
C ARG A 168 20.18 -6.49 -5.33
N PHE A 169 19.39 -7.08 -4.44
CA PHE A 169 19.64 -8.45 -3.95
C PHE A 169 19.38 -9.56 -4.97
N GLY A 170 18.86 -9.21 -6.17
CA GLY A 170 18.62 -10.15 -7.26
C GLY A 170 17.28 -10.88 -7.17
N PHE A 171 16.40 -10.52 -6.24
CA PHE A 171 15.10 -11.17 -6.08
C PHE A 171 14.15 -10.84 -7.23
N LEU A 172 13.20 -11.75 -7.50
CA LEU A 172 12.11 -11.49 -8.44
C LEU A 172 11.10 -10.51 -7.84
N GLY A 173 10.82 -9.40 -8.51
CA GLY A 173 9.93 -8.36 -8.03
C GLY A 173 8.46 -8.68 -8.27
N ILE A 174 7.66 -8.72 -7.19
CA ILE A 174 6.20 -8.67 -7.24
C ILE A 174 5.81 -7.25 -6.84
N CYS A 175 5.57 -6.40 -7.82
CA CYS A 175 5.45 -4.96 -7.59
C CYS A 175 4.00 -4.50 -7.63
N ASN A 176 3.61 -3.72 -6.63
CA ASN A 176 2.30 -3.08 -6.60
C ASN A 176 2.33 -1.84 -7.48
N THR A 177 2.06 -2.03 -8.71
CA THR A 177 1.91 -1.28 -9.93
C THR A 177 3.03 -1.53 -10.96
N PRO A 178 2.70 -1.42 -12.24
CA PRO A 178 3.71 -1.41 -13.32
C PRO A 178 4.77 -0.32 -13.16
N THR A 179 4.43 0.82 -12.54
CA THR A 179 5.40 1.90 -12.28
C THR A 179 6.51 1.43 -11.35
N LEU A 180 6.18 0.75 -10.26
CA LEU A 180 7.19 0.17 -9.37
C LEU A 180 8.00 -0.94 -10.05
N ALA A 181 7.37 -1.78 -10.85
CA ALA A 181 8.05 -2.80 -11.63
C ALA A 181 9.05 -2.18 -12.61
N ASN A 182 8.67 -1.11 -13.29
CA ASN A 182 9.56 -0.37 -14.18
C ASN A 182 10.75 0.26 -13.43
N ILE A 183 10.51 0.85 -12.26
CA ILE A 183 11.59 1.38 -11.42
C ILE A 183 12.54 0.25 -11.01
N TYR A 184 12.01 -0.86 -10.51
CA TYR A 184 12.79 -2.02 -10.11
C TYR A 184 13.65 -2.57 -11.24
N THR A 185 13.07 -2.69 -12.42
CA THR A 185 13.78 -3.20 -13.61
C THR A 185 14.78 -2.20 -14.17
N GLN A 186 14.37 -0.95 -14.40
CA GLN A 186 15.21 0.03 -15.11
C GLN A 186 16.32 0.63 -14.24
N GLN A 187 16.07 0.82 -12.96
CA GLN A 187 17.04 1.47 -12.06
C GLN A 187 17.92 0.46 -11.31
N TYR A 188 17.40 -0.74 -11.05
CA TYR A 188 18.09 -1.74 -10.22
C TYR A 188 18.42 -3.04 -10.97
N GLY A 189 18.02 -3.17 -12.23
CA GLY A 189 18.36 -4.32 -13.08
C GLY A 189 17.61 -5.61 -12.70
N GLY A 190 16.61 -5.54 -11.83
CA GLY A 190 15.84 -6.70 -11.40
C GLY A 190 14.80 -7.14 -12.42
N HIS A 191 14.34 -8.39 -12.34
CA HIS A 191 13.18 -8.87 -13.09
C HIS A 191 11.92 -8.71 -12.20
N ALA A 192 10.86 -8.10 -12.74
CA ALA A 192 9.65 -7.84 -11.97
C ALA A 192 8.37 -7.92 -12.81
N TYR A 193 7.28 -8.25 -12.15
CA TYR A 193 5.91 -8.09 -12.65
C TYR A 193 5.15 -7.08 -11.79
N GLY A 194 4.51 -6.12 -12.43
CA GLY A 194 3.67 -5.12 -11.77
C GLY A 194 2.20 -5.52 -11.83
N PHE A 195 1.61 -5.88 -10.69
CA PHE A 195 0.17 -6.08 -10.60
C PHE A 195 -0.57 -4.74 -10.40
N MET A 196 -1.83 -4.69 -10.81
CA MET A 196 -2.67 -3.51 -10.66
C MET A 196 -3.39 -3.50 -9.31
N PRO A 197 -3.45 -2.35 -8.61
CA PRO A 197 -4.33 -2.23 -7.46
C PRO A 197 -5.77 -2.55 -7.86
N ALA A 198 -6.39 -3.48 -7.14
CA ALA A 198 -7.78 -3.83 -7.32
C ALA A 198 -8.64 -3.26 -6.19
N VAL A 199 -9.91 -3.07 -6.44
CA VAL A 199 -10.88 -2.56 -5.48
C VAL A 199 -11.96 -3.60 -5.23
N ASP A 200 -12.30 -3.83 -3.98
CA ASP A 200 -13.36 -4.75 -3.59
C ASP A 200 -14.74 -4.16 -3.96
N GLY A 201 -15.31 -4.63 -5.06
CA GLY A 201 -16.59 -4.17 -5.58
C GLY A 201 -17.80 -4.49 -4.69
N ALA A 202 -17.66 -5.34 -3.67
CA ALA A 202 -18.69 -5.57 -2.67
C ALA A 202 -18.77 -4.41 -1.66
N VAL A 203 -17.64 -3.77 -1.38
CA VAL A 203 -17.55 -2.64 -0.44
C VAL A 203 -17.59 -1.30 -1.17
N PHE A 204 -16.81 -1.16 -2.24
CA PHE A 204 -16.61 0.10 -2.95
C PHE A 204 -17.33 0.08 -4.29
N HIS A 205 -18.48 0.74 -4.36
CA HIS A 205 -19.34 0.84 -5.54
C HIS A 205 -20.20 2.10 -5.46
N ALA A 206 -20.67 2.59 -6.60
CA ALA A 206 -21.53 3.79 -6.69
C ALA A 206 -23.03 3.47 -6.78
N ARG A 207 -23.46 2.20 -6.69
CA ARG A 207 -24.85 1.77 -6.95
C ARG A 207 -25.89 2.49 -6.09
N ASP A 208 -25.60 2.70 -4.81
CA ASP A 208 -26.53 3.30 -3.85
C ASP A 208 -26.21 4.77 -3.57
N ARG A 209 -25.41 5.38 -4.43
CA ARG A 209 -25.03 6.78 -4.27
C ARG A 209 -26.22 7.68 -4.63
N ARG A 210 -26.50 8.64 -3.76
CA ARG A 210 -27.45 9.72 -4.10
C ARG A 210 -26.88 10.57 -5.25
N PRO A 211 -27.73 11.09 -6.15
CA PRO A 211 -27.29 12.06 -7.15
C PRO A 211 -26.51 13.21 -6.51
N HIS A 212 -25.52 13.73 -7.22
CA HIS A 212 -24.78 14.93 -6.78
C HIS A 212 -25.69 16.18 -6.91
N GLU A 213 -26.66 16.30 -5.99
CA GLU A 213 -27.47 17.50 -5.87
C GLU A 213 -26.69 18.57 -5.10
N HIS A 214 -26.85 19.81 -5.50
CA HIS A 214 -26.24 20.94 -4.80
C HIS A 214 -27.04 21.26 -3.53
N THR A 215 -26.94 20.39 -2.54
CA THR A 215 -27.60 20.59 -1.24
C THR A 215 -26.53 20.78 -0.17
N PRO A 216 -26.28 22.01 0.28
CA PRO A 216 -25.37 22.26 1.39
C PRO A 216 -25.86 21.56 2.67
N PRO A 217 -24.89 21.11 3.54
CA PRO A 217 -23.45 21.21 3.36
C PRO A 217 -22.91 20.13 2.42
N GLY A 218 -22.02 20.53 1.49
CA GLY A 218 -21.21 19.56 0.74
C GLY A 218 -20.27 18.82 1.67
N LYS A 219 -19.97 17.55 1.40
CA LYS A 219 -19.20 16.69 2.30
C LYS A 219 -17.83 16.30 1.72
N VAL A 220 -16.76 16.54 2.49
CA VAL A 220 -15.39 16.22 2.11
C VAL A 220 -14.84 15.12 3.02
N PHE A 221 -14.20 14.13 2.40
CA PHE A 221 -13.43 13.09 3.10
C PHE A 221 -11.94 13.34 3.04
N PHE A 222 -11.24 13.10 4.16
CA PHE A 222 -9.79 13.11 4.24
C PHE A 222 -9.27 11.91 5.04
N TYR A 223 -8.22 11.26 4.53
CA TYR A 223 -7.56 10.17 5.25
C TYR A 223 -6.48 10.73 6.17
N GLY A 224 -6.82 10.96 7.43
CA GLY A 224 -5.96 11.65 8.39
C GLY A 224 -5.18 10.72 9.31
N ARG A 225 -3.86 10.68 9.14
CA ARG A 225 -2.92 9.92 9.97
C ARG A 225 -1.72 10.79 10.34
N PRO A 226 -1.76 11.53 11.46
CA PRO A 226 -0.72 12.49 11.84
C PRO A 226 0.69 11.91 11.94
N GLY A 227 0.85 10.66 12.28
CA GLY A 227 2.16 10.00 12.42
C GLY A 227 2.75 9.44 11.12
N ASN A 228 2.12 9.69 9.97
CA ASN A 228 2.58 9.13 8.69
C ASN A 228 2.85 10.23 7.66
N PRO A 229 4.11 10.67 7.47
CA PRO A 229 4.46 11.78 6.57
C PRO A 229 3.98 11.59 5.14
N ARG A 230 3.93 10.36 4.64
CA ARG A 230 3.51 10.05 3.26
C ARG A 230 2.04 10.39 2.96
N ASN A 231 1.21 10.50 3.99
CA ASN A 231 -0.20 10.87 3.83
C ASN A 231 -0.41 12.39 3.78
N GLY A 232 0.65 13.21 3.95
CA GLY A 232 0.60 14.66 3.86
C GLY A 232 -0.42 15.29 4.80
N PHE A 233 -0.47 14.78 6.03
CA PHE A 233 -1.47 15.19 7.01
C PHE A 233 -1.45 16.70 7.27
N GLU A 234 -0.26 17.28 7.40
CA GLU A 234 -0.06 18.70 7.69
C GLU A 234 -0.57 19.59 6.56
N LEU A 235 -0.22 19.24 5.32
CA LEU A 235 -0.65 19.98 4.13
C LEU A 235 -2.15 19.80 3.87
N GLY A 236 -2.66 18.57 3.99
CA GLY A 236 -4.09 18.28 3.87
C GLY A 236 -4.91 19.02 4.94
N GLY A 237 -4.46 19.02 6.20
CA GLY A 237 -5.09 19.72 7.30
C GLY A 237 -5.15 21.23 7.07
N ALA A 238 -4.05 21.85 6.60
CA ALA A 238 -4.02 23.26 6.24
C ALA A 238 -4.99 23.58 5.09
N ALA A 239 -5.04 22.74 4.04
CA ALA A 239 -5.97 22.93 2.94
C ALA A 239 -7.44 22.85 3.40
N LEU A 240 -7.76 21.92 4.29
CA LEU A 240 -9.10 21.77 4.86
C LEU A 240 -9.48 22.95 5.77
N ALA A 241 -8.53 23.51 6.51
CA ALA A 241 -8.75 24.71 7.31
C ALA A 241 -9.09 25.93 6.42
N HIS A 242 -8.34 26.15 5.33
CA HIS A 242 -8.63 27.18 4.34
C HIS A 242 -10.02 26.99 3.71
N LEU A 243 -10.38 25.74 3.35
CA LEU A 243 -11.68 25.43 2.78
C LEU A 243 -12.81 25.73 3.80
N LYS A 244 -12.63 25.34 5.06
CA LYS A 244 -13.62 25.57 6.13
C LYS A 244 -13.80 27.05 6.44
N GLU A 245 -12.75 27.83 6.43
CA GLU A 245 -12.79 29.28 6.61
C GLU A 245 -13.65 29.96 5.52
N ARG A 246 -13.50 29.53 4.26
CA ARG A 246 -14.21 30.10 3.10
C ARG A 246 -15.68 29.66 3.04
N LEU A 247 -15.94 28.37 3.24
CA LEU A 247 -17.27 27.80 3.06
C LEU A 247 -18.10 27.74 4.34
N LYS A 248 -17.47 27.83 5.51
CA LYS A 248 -18.12 27.81 6.85
C LYS A 248 -19.09 26.60 6.98
N ASP A 249 -20.35 26.87 7.23
CA ASP A 249 -21.39 25.85 7.43
C ASP A 249 -21.87 25.20 6.11
N ARG A 250 -21.37 25.67 4.97
CA ARG A 250 -21.66 25.06 3.65
C ARG A 250 -20.82 23.82 3.37
N VAL A 251 -19.85 23.48 4.26
CA VAL A 251 -19.05 22.27 4.13
C VAL A 251 -18.98 21.51 5.44
N GLU A 252 -19.19 20.19 5.36
CA GLU A 252 -18.87 19.20 6.39
C GLU A 252 -17.58 18.48 5.99
N ILE A 253 -16.61 18.41 6.90
CA ILE A 253 -15.35 17.72 6.66
C ILE A 253 -15.24 16.57 7.64
N VAL A 254 -15.08 15.35 7.11
CA VAL A 254 -14.90 14.13 7.89
C VAL A 254 -13.54 13.51 7.60
N CYS A 255 -12.95 12.96 8.64
CA CYS A 255 -11.64 12.31 8.58
C CYS A 255 -11.74 10.92 9.21
N ALA A 256 -10.99 9.96 8.69
CA ALA A 256 -10.81 8.65 9.29
C ALA A 256 -9.39 8.13 9.02
N GLY A 257 -8.99 7.05 9.68
CA GLY A 257 -7.72 6.36 9.46
C GLY A 257 -6.83 6.20 10.70
N ALA A 258 -7.02 7.04 11.71
CA ALA A 258 -6.39 6.92 13.02
C ALA A 258 -7.20 7.65 14.10
N LYS A 259 -7.04 7.24 15.35
CA LYS A 259 -7.61 7.97 16.50
C LYS A 259 -6.68 9.11 16.88
N TRP A 260 -7.17 10.33 16.81
CA TRP A 260 -6.48 11.56 17.23
C TRP A 260 -7.50 12.67 17.46
N ASN A 261 -7.15 13.66 18.27
CA ASN A 261 -8.04 14.76 18.60
C ASN A 261 -7.77 15.95 17.67
N PRO A 262 -8.73 16.41 16.85
CA PRO A 262 -8.54 17.55 15.95
C PRO A 262 -8.04 18.84 16.63
N ALA A 263 -8.45 19.08 17.88
CA ALA A 263 -8.00 20.28 18.61
C ALA A 263 -6.50 20.30 18.89
N GLU A 264 -5.86 19.16 19.08
CA GLU A 264 -4.42 19.05 19.33
C GLU A 264 -3.58 19.42 18.10
N TYR A 265 -4.19 19.39 16.91
CA TYR A 265 -3.56 19.73 15.63
C TYR A 265 -4.06 21.05 15.04
N GLY A 266 -4.74 21.89 15.84
CA GLY A 266 -5.29 23.15 15.36
C GLY A 266 -6.48 23.01 14.39
N LEU A 267 -7.08 21.81 14.30
CA LEU A 267 -8.19 21.48 13.40
C LEU A 267 -9.53 21.35 14.13
N GLY A 268 -9.57 21.78 15.42
CA GLY A 268 -10.82 21.86 16.19
C GLY A 268 -11.82 22.78 15.50
N GLY A 269 -13.04 22.30 15.25
CA GLY A 269 -14.06 23.04 14.48
C GLY A 269 -13.88 23.02 12.95
N THR A 270 -12.74 22.54 12.43
CA THR A 270 -12.51 22.37 10.99
C THR A 270 -13.11 21.05 10.48
N LEU A 271 -12.83 19.95 11.17
CA LEU A 271 -13.24 18.62 10.75
C LEU A 271 -13.65 17.75 11.95
N LYS A 272 -14.38 16.67 11.61
CA LYS A 272 -14.74 15.60 12.56
C LYS A 272 -13.89 14.37 12.27
N ASN A 273 -13.10 13.90 13.23
CA ASN A 273 -12.37 12.65 13.14
C ASN A 273 -13.25 11.47 13.61
N LEU A 274 -13.48 10.50 12.72
CA LEU A 274 -14.25 9.28 12.97
C LEU A 274 -13.38 8.15 13.55
N GLY A 275 -12.06 8.36 13.63
CA GLY A 275 -11.11 7.36 14.12
C GLY A 275 -10.86 6.21 13.14
N LEU A 276 -10.73 4.99 13.68
CA LEU A 276 -10.60 3.78 12.88
C LEU A 276 -12.00 3.24 12.55
N LEU A 277 -12.24 2.97 11.30
CA LEU A 277 -13.45 2.32 10.81
C LEU A 277 -13.16 0.86 10.43
N LYS A 278 -14.20 0.03 10.47
CA LYS A 278 -14.13 -1.28 9.86
C LYS A 278 -14.07 -1.15 8.33
N TYR A 279 -13.40 -2.08 7.68
CA TYR A 279 -13.23 -2.04 6.22
C TYR A 279 -14.57 -1.95 5.48
N GLU A 280 -15.57 -2.71 5.92
CA GLU A 280 -16.90 -2.76 5.31
C GLU A 280 -17.68 -1.45 5.46
N GLU A 281 -17.36 -0.62 6.46
CA GLU A 281 -18.00 0.67 6.71
C GLU A 281 -17.46 1.80 5.85
N THR A 282 -16.22 1.65 5.33
CA THR A 282 -15.54 2.71 4.57
C THR A 282 -16.23 3.03 3.25
N GLY A 283 -16.76 2.02 2.56
CA GLY A 283 -17.49 2.22 1.31
C GLY A 283 -18.74 3.09 1.48
N ALA A 284 -19.52 2.87 2.57
CA ALA A 284 -20.69 3.68 2.87
C ALA A 284 -20.29 5.14 3.19
N LEU A 285 -19.22 5.34 3.93
CA LEU A 285 -18.69 6.68 4.19
C LEU A 285 -18.29 7.39 2.89
N TYR A 286 -17.52 6.72 2.01
CA TYR A 286 -17.05 7.32 0.74
C TYR A 286 -18.21 7.67 -0.19
N ARG A 287 -19.26 6.80 -0.27
CA ARG A 287 -20.49 7.11 -1.02
C ARG A 287 -21.24 8.33 -0.47
N SER A 288 -21.11 8.63 0.82
CA SER A 288 -21.74 9.79 1.44
C SER A 288 -20.98 11.10 1.19
N CYS A 289 -19.77 11.06 0.66
CA CYS A 289 -18.92 12.24 0.46
C CYS A 289 -18.97 12.72 -0.98
N ASP A 290 -19.00 14.04 -1.19
CA ASP A 290 -18.98 14.68 -2.50
C ASP A 290 -17.57 14.72 -3.07
N VAL A 291 -16.59 15.00 -2.20
CA VAL A 291 -15.19 15.18 -2.56
C VAL A 291 -14.33 14.33 -1.62
N GLY A 292 -13.28 13.70 -2.17
CA GLY A 292 -12.21 13.09 -1.41
C GLY A 292 -10.88 13.80 -1.65
N LEU A 293 -10.23 14.27 -0.58
CA LEU A 293 -8.86 14.78 -0.65
C LEU A 293 -7.87 13.64 -0.41
N VAL A 294 -7.02 13.39 -1.41
CA VAL A 294 -6.02 12.31 -1.38
C VAL A 294 -4.64 12.90 -1.61
N MET A 295 -3.73 12.65 -0.66
CA MET A 295 -2.34 13.10 -0.78
C MET A 295 -1.44 11.91 -1.13
N MET A 296 -0.62 12.06 -2.20
CA MET A 296 0.27 11.01 -2.69
C MET A 296 1.64 11.58 -3.01
N PHE A 297 2.63 11.28 -2.18
CA PHE A 297 4.01 11.79 -2.29
C PHE A 297 5.03 10.72 -2.66
N THR A 298 4.64 9.46 -2.65
CA THR A 298 5.50 8.35 -3.05
C THR A 298 5.28 7.98 -4.52
N ARG A 299 6.01 6.99 -5.01
CA ARG A 299 5.89 6.51 -6.39
C ARG A 299 4.79 5.47 -6.59
N HIS A 300 4.18 5.05 -5.50
CA HIS A 300 3.04 4.15 -5.48
C HIS A 300 1.76 4.94 -5.20
N PRO A 301 0.68 4.71 -5.97
CA PRO A 301 -0.63 5.28 -5.63
C PRO A 301 -1.19 4.58 -4.39
N SER A 302 -1.77 5.36 -3.47
CA SER A 302 -2.65 4.81 -2.44
C SER A 302 -3.84 4.08 -3.06
N TYR A 303 -4.47 3.15 -2.36
CA TYR A 303 -5.74 2.56 -2.80
C TYR A 303 -6.91 3.53 -2.70
N LEU A 304 -6.78 4.55 -1.87
CA LEU A 304 -7.83 5.51 -1.56
C LEU A 304 -8.45 6.21 -2.80
N PRO A 305 -7.70 6.70 -3.80
CA PRO A 305 -8.33 7.32 -4.96
C PRO A 305 -9.18 6.33 -5.76
N PHE A 306 -8.76 5.07 -5.88
CA PHE A 306 -9.53 4.02 -6.56
C PHE A 306 -10.83 3.70 -5.80
N GLU A 307 -10.77 3.60 -4.48
CA GLU A 307 -11.93 3.36 -3.60
C GLU A 307 -12.94 4.52 -3.66
N LEU A 308 -12.46 5.77 -3.58
CA LEU A 308 -13.29 6.97 -3.70
C LEU A 308 -13.94 7.08 -5.07
N MET A 309 -13.19 6.88 -6.15
CA MET A 309 -13.71 6.86 -7.53
C MET A 309 -14.75 5.78 -7.70
N SER A 310 -14.52 4.56 -7.21
CA SER A 310 -15.48 3.46 -7.26
C SER A 310 -16.77 3.78 -6.50
N CYS A 311 -16.68 4.56 -5.42
CA CYS A 311 -17.82 5.06 -4.66
C CYS A 311 -18.47 6.32 -5.29
N GLY A 312 -17.92 6.86 -6.38
CA GLY A 312 -18.43 8.03 -7.08
C GLY A 312 -18.16 9.35 -6.37
N ALA A 313 -17.21 9.43 -5.46
CA ALA A 313 -16.71 10.71 -4.93
C ALA A 313 -15.76 11.36 -5.95
N ALA A 314 -15.84 12.67 -6.11
CA ALA A 314 -14.88 13.41 -6.92
C ALA A 314 -13.55 13.52 -6.17
N VAL A 315 -12.44 13.16 -6.80
CA VAL A 315 -11.13 13.13 -6.18
C VAL A 315 -10.35 14.41 -6.45
N VAL A 316 -9.79 15.01 -5.40
CA VAL A 316 -8.73 16.03 -5.48
C VAL A 316 -7.43 15.41 -4.97
N SER A 317 -6.35 15.58 -5.73
CA SER A 317 -5.02 15.10 -5.32
C SER A 317 -3.94 16.12 -5.68
N ASN A 318 -2.80 16.03 -4.97
CA ASN A 318 -1.61 16.73 -5.42
C ASN A 318 -1.09 16.12 -6.73
N PHE A 319 -0.52 16.94 -7.60
CA PHE A 319 0.18 16.44 -8.78
C PHE A 319 1.34 15.51 -8.37
N ASN A 320 1.42 14.35 -9.01
CA ASN A 320 2.51 13.39 -8.87
C ASN A 320 2.70 12.66 -10.20
N ALA A 321 3.86 12.83 -10.82
CA ALA A 321 4.16 12.24 -12.12
C ALA A 321 4.01 10.70 -12.13
N SER A 322 4.20 10.04 -10.99
CA SER A 322 4.05 8.58 -10.87
C SER A 322 2.59 8.09 -10.85
N THR A 323 1.61 9.00 -10.77
CA THR A 323 0.17 8.66 -10.72
C THR A 323 -0.60 9.10 -11.96
N THR A 324 0.03 9.82 -12.90
CA THR A 324 -0.63 10.35 -14.10
C THR A 324 -1.08 9.29 -15.10
N TRP A 325 -0.67 8.04 -14.92
CA TRP A 325 -1.16 6.93 -15.75
C TRP A 325 -2.64 6.61 -15.48
N PHE A 326 -3.16 6.87 -14.25
CA PHE A 326 -4.56 6.66 -13.89
C PHE A 326 -5.30 7.94 -13.51
N LEU A 327 -4.63 8.95 -12.90
CA LEU A 327 -5.22 10.24 -12.59
C LEU A 327 -5.13 11.19 -13.79
N LYS A 328 -6.27 11.57 -14.32
CA LYS A 328 -6.40 12.48 -15.46
C LYS A 328 -7.10 13.75 -15.00
N ASP A 329 -6.34 14.85 -14.97
CA ASP A 329 -6.87 16.14 -14.52
C ASP A 329 -8.08 16.60 -15.33
N ASN A 330 -9.09 17.13 -14.65
CA ASN A 330 -10.38 17.54 -15.20
C ASN A 330 -11.22 16.44 -15.89
N GLU A 331 -10.74 15.18 -15.92
CA GLU A 331 -11.47 14.03 -16.47
C GLU A 331 -12.02 13.15 -15.34
N ASN A 332 -11.15 12.57 -14.50
CA ASN A 332 -11.53 11.67 -13.42
C ASN A 332 -11.09 12.14 -12.03
N CYS A 333 -10.34 13.23 -11.95
CA CYS A 333 -9.92 13.91 -10.72
C CYS A 333 -9.64 15.39 -11.00
N LEU A 334 -9.38 16.16 -9.94
CA LEU A 334 -8.65 17.42 -10.07
C LEU A 334 -7.26 17.25 -9.48
N LEU A 335 -6.23 17.55 -10.28
CA LEU A 335 -4.86 17.61 -9.84
C LEU A 335 -4.50 19.05 -9.47
N SER A 336 -3.80 19.20 -8.35
CA SER A 336 -3.42 20.50 -7.79
C SER A 336 -1.95 20.51 -7.45
N GLU A 337 -1.36 21.69 -7.43
CA GLU A 337 -0.05 21.88 -6.80
C GLU A 337 -0.12 21.50 -5.32
N ALA A 338 1.02 21.07 -4.76
CA ALA A 338 1.15 20.72 -3.35
C ALA A 338 1.17 21.97 -2.44
N SER A 339 0.10 22.75 -2.53
CA SER A 339 -0.14 23.99 -1.79
C SER A 339 -1.50 23.91 -1.09
N ALA A 340 -1.56 24.31 0.17
CA ALA A 340 -2.80 24.31 0.94
C ALA A 340 -3.90 25.16 0.26
N SER A 341 -3.54 26.31 -0.27
CA SER A 341 -4.48 27.20 -0.98
C SER A 341 -4.98 26.57 -2.28
N CYS A 342 -4.08 26.03 -3.12
CA CYS A 342 -4.46 25.42 -4.40
C CYS A 342 -5.34 24.18 -4.20
N LEU A 343 -5.04 23.35 -3.19
CA LEU A 343 -5.87 22.19 -2.83
C LEU A 343 -7.24 22.63 -2.33
N ALA A 344 -7.31 23.70 -1.52
CA ALA A 344 -8.59 24.28 -1.08
C ALA A 344 -9.40 24.80 -2.28
N ASP A 345 -8.78 25.51 -3.22
CA ASP A 345 -9.41 26.01 -4.43
C ASP A 345 -10.00 24.87 -5.28
N ALA A 346 -9.26 23.78 -5.46
CA ALA A 346 -9.73 22.61 -6.20
C ALA A 346 -10.95 21.96 -5.52
N MET A 347 -10.92 21.81 -4.20
CA MET A 347 -12.06 21.27 -3.44
C MET A 347 -13.27 22.22 -3.51
N GLU A 348 -13.05 23.53 -3.34
CA GLU A 348 -14.11 24.54 -3.42
C GLU A 348 -14.80 24.54 -4.79
N ARG A 349 -14.02 24.46 -5.89
CA ARG A 349 -14.56 24.35 -7.25
C ARG A 349 -15.48 23.15 -7.39
N LEU A 350 -15.08 21.97 -6.89
CA LEU A 350 -15.94 20.77 -6.95
C LEU A 350 -17.19 20.92 -6.07
N LEU A 351 -17.11 21.62 -4.94
CA LEU A 351 -18.27 21.81 -4.06
C LEU A 351 -19.26 22.86 -4.58
N THR A 352 -18.79 23.86 -5.33
CA THR A 352 -19.62 24.96 -5.84
C THR A 352 -20.09 24.78 -7.27
N ASP A 353 -19.34 24.05 -8.12
CA ASP A 353 -19.71 23.71 -9.49
C ASP A 353 -20.20 22.25 -9.57
N THR A 354 -21.52 22.07 -9.52
CA THR A 354 -22.15 20.76 -9.58
C THR A 354 -21.88 20.04 -10.89
N ALA A 355 -21.82 20.75 -12.04
CA ALA A 355 -21.56 20.13 -13.33
C ALA A 355 -20.12 19.59 -13.42
N LEU A 356 -19.15 20.35 -12.94
CA LEU A 356 -17.75 19.91 -12.82
C LEU A 356 -17.65 18.68 -11.90
N ARG A 357 -18.26 18.74 -10.70
CA ARG A 357 -18.24 17.62 -9.76
C ARG A 357 -18.82 16.34 -10.36
N GLN A 358 -19.98 16.44 -11.00
CA GLN A 358 -20.63 15.31 -11.67
C GLN A 358 -19.75 14.71 -12.77
N ARG A 359 -19.16 15.55 -13.62
CA ARG A 359 -18.27 15.10 -14.70
C ARG A 359 -17.06 14.36 -14.15
N VAL A 360 -16.37 14.93 -13.16
CA VAL A 360 -15.16 14.33 -12.54
C VAL A 360 -15.51 13.04 -11.81
N ALA A 361 -16.58 13.01 -11.04
CA ALA A 361 -17.03 11.82 -10.33
C ALA A 361 -17.43 10.69 -11.29
N GLN A 362 -18.18 11.00 -12.35
CA GLN A 362 -18.54 10.04 -13.40
C GLN A 362 -17.31 9.52 -14.14
N GLY A 363 -16.35 10.40 -14.46
CA GLY A 363 -15.07 10.01 -15.04
C GLY A 363 -14.31 9.03 -14.15
N GLY A 364 -14.29 9.27 -12.83
CA GLY A 364 -13.72 8.35 -11.84
C GLY A 364 -14.40 6.99 -11.85
N VAL A 365 -15.71 6.95 -11.74
CA VAL A 365 -16.50 5.69 -11.80
C VAL A 365 -16.24 4.94 -13.12
N GLN A 366 -16.29 5.65 -14.24
CA GLN A 366 -16.07 5.04 -15.56
C GLN A 366 -14.64 4.48 -15.69
N HIS A 367 -13.64 5.20 -15.18
CA HIS A 367 -12.26 4.70 -15.14
C HIS A 367 -12.18 3.38 -14.38
N MET A 368 -12.81 3.30 -13.19
CA MET A 368 -12.80 2.09 -12.38
C MET A 368 -13.55 0.93 -13.05
N LEU A 369 -14.69 1.19 -13.69
CA LEU A 369 -15.44 0.15 -14.42
C LEU A 369 -14.62 -0.45 -15.58
N LEU A 370 -13.79 0.36 -16.23
CA LEU A 370 -12.98 -0.09 -17.37
C LEU A 370 -11.66 -0.75 -16.97
N HIS A 371 -11.08 -0.35 -15.85
CA HIS A 371 -9.71 -0.70 -15.49
C HIS A 371 -9.56 -1.47 -14.18
N ASN A 372 -10.62 -1.52 -13.34
CA ASN A 372 -10.55 -2.32 -12.12
C ASN A 372 -10.51 -3.81 -12.47
N ARG A 373 -9.55 -4.51 -11.89
CA ARG A 373 -9.42 -5.96 -11.97
C ARG A 373 -9.79 -6.59 -10.63
N GLU A 374 -10.20 -7.86 -10.69
CA GLU A 374 -10.44 -8.63 -9.47
C GLU A 374 -9.09 -9.01 -8.82
N TRP A 375 -9.02 -8.94 -7.50
CA TRP A 375 -7.83 -9.33 -6.75
C TRP A 375 -7.32 -10.74 -7.09
N ASN A 376 -8.24 -11.68 -7.29
CA ASN A 376 -7.90 -13.05 -7.66
C ASN A 376 -7.26 -13.14 -9.05
N ALA A 377 -7.71 -12.31 -10.00
CA ALA A 377 -7.11 -12.25 -11.33
C ALA A 377 -5.69 -11.70 -11.30
N GLU A 378 -5.44 -10.65 -10.50
CA GLU A 378 -4.09 -10.11 -10.32
C GLU A 378 -3.17 -11.10 -9.58
N ALA A 379 -3.68 -11.81 -8.58
CA ALA A 379 -2.92 -12.84 -7.88
C ALA A 379 -2.56 -14.02 -8.81
N GLU A 380 -3.46 -14.42 -9.70
CA GLU A 380 -3.18 -15.44 -10.71
C GLU A 380 -2.11 -15.00 -11.70
N LEU A 381 -2.15 -13.75 -12.16
CA LEU A 381 -1.10 -13.22 -13.04
C LEU A 381 0.28 -13.19 -12.35
N VAL A 382 0.34 -12.80 -11.08
CA VAL A 382 1.59 -12.88 -10.29
C VAL A 382 2.05 -14.32 -10.15
N TRP A 383 1.13 -15.25 -9.89
CA TRP A 383 1.44 -16.66 -9.82
C TRP A 383 2.11 -17.15 -11.11
N GLN A 384 1.47 -16.89 -12.25
CA GLN A 384 1.93 -17.34 -13.56
C GLN A 384 3.22 -16.66 -14.02
N LYS A 385 3.43 -15.38 -13.67
CA LYS A 385 4.56 -14.60 -14.20
C LYS A 385 5.80 -14.66 -13.31
N ILE A 386 5.64 -14.79 -12.01
CA ILE A 386 6.73 -14.66 -11.03
C ILE A 386 6.86 -15.90 -10.15
N VAL A 387 5.78 -16.35 -9.52
CA VAL A 387 5.87 -17.40 -8.51
C VAL A 387 6.11 -18.75 -9.18
N ARG A 388 5.34 -19.07 -10.21
CA ARG A 388 5.45 -20.31 -10.98
C ARG A 388 5.31 -20.07 -12.48
N PRO A 389 6.27 -19.47 -13.14
CA PRO A 389 6.20 -19.27 -14.59
C PRO A 389 6.15 -20.63 -15.31
N GLN A 390 5.21 -20.76 -16.25
CA GLN A 390 4.95 -22.03 -16.96
C GLN A 390 5.83 -22.20 -18.20
N ASN A 391 6.43 -21.12 -18.71
CA ASN A 391 7.43 -21.14 -19.77
C ASN A 391 8.35 -19.93 -19.64
N PRO A 392 9.66 -20.08 -19.80
CA PRO A 392 10.51 -18.91 -20.04
C PRO A 392 10.11 -18.36 -21.42
N ALA A 393 9.72 -17.08 -21.43
CA ALA A 393 9.51 -16.33 -22.67
C ALA A 393 10.83 -16.02 -23.32
#